data_ba06d9d90117d40b341b0ab2089d048d
#
_entry.id   ba06d9d90117d40b341b0ab2089d048d
#
_cell.length_a   1.000
_cell.length_b   1.000
_cell.length_c   1.000
_cell.angle_alpha   90.00
_cell.angle_beta   90.00
_cell.angle_gamma   90.00
#
_symmetry.space_group_name_H-M   'P 1'
#
loop_
_entity.id
_entity.type
_entity.pdbx_description
1 polymer ?
#
loop_
_entity_poly.entity_id
_entity_poly.type
_entity_poly.pdbx_seq_one_letter_code
_entity_poly.pdbx_strand_id
1 'polypeptide(L)'
;MKKNLTTVVLFAGATMLSSTAFAADVSVSGNIATSTTWTKNNTYSLVGQVMVLPGATLTIQPGTVIASNAGGSLAVTRGARISAVGNQSEPIIFTSKNDVLTWTAGNPKTGTWRPVCNEWGNLTIMGRAYISENAVATNTASPNANNIATMEGLTAAAPGDTNVLYGGGDDLDDSGTLAYCSFRYGGLVIGLANELNGLSLGGVGKETTIDHMEIMNNVDDGIEIWGGTVNLQYVSIWNIGDDSLDIDQGWRGKVQFGLIVQG
;
A
#
# COMPACT_ATOMS: atom_id res chain seq x y z
N MET A 1 23.50 -31.15 -73.00
CA MET A 1 23.64 -31.31 -71.54
C MET A 1 23.26 -30.00 -70.88
N LYS A 2 22.08 -29.92 -70.27
CA LYS A 2 21.64 -28.75 -69.51
C LYS A 2 21.99 -28.99 -68.05
N LYS A 3 22.81 -28.12 -67.44
CA LYS A 3 23.14 -28.16 -66.00
C LYS A 3 22.07 -27.40 -65.25
N ASN A 4 21.35 -28.08 -64.40
CA ASN A 4 20.43 -27.45 -63.44
C ASN A 4 21.24 -26.89 -62.25
N LEU A 5 21.15 -25.62 -62.05
CA LEU A 5 21.71 -24.92 -60.84
C LEU A 5 20.63 -24.92 -59.78
N THR A 6 20.85 -25.63 -58.67
CA THR A 6 19.96 -25.62 -57.51
C THR A 6 20.42 -24.51 -56.57
N THR A 7 19.62 -23.46 -56.44
CA THR A 7 19.87 -22.38 -55.50
C THR A 7 19.37 -22.83 -54.11
N VAL A 8 20.29 -22.97 -53.15
CA VAL A 8 19.96 -23.19 -51.73
C VAL A 8 19.81 -21.83 -51.05
N VAL A 9 18.63 -21.51 -50.63
CA VAL A 9 18.34 -20.31 -49.80
C VAL A 9 18.51 -20.71 -48.34
N LEU A 10 19.57 -20.24 -47.67
CA LEU A 10 19.72 -20.34 -46.23
C LEU A 10 18.87 -19.25 -45.55
N PHE A 11 17.85 -19.66 -44.84
CA PHE A 11 17.17 -18.76 -43.88
C PHE A 11 18.00 -18.71 -42.59
N ALA A 12 18.67 -17.60 -42.35
CA ALA A 12 19.24 -17.29 -41.03
C ALA A 12 18.11 -16.82 -40.09
N GLY A 13 17.62 -17.73 -39.25
CA GLY A 13 16.70 -17.40 -38.18
C GLY A 13 17.43 -16.58 -37.10
N ALA A 14 17.17 -15.28 -37.02
CA ALA A 14 17.61 -14.47 -35.91
C ALA A 14 16.75 -14.83 -34.68
N THR A 15 17.29 -15.65 -33.78
CA THR A 15 16.71 -15.82 -32.45
C THR A 15 16.91 -14.52 -31.67
N MET A 16 15.85 -13.72 -31.52
CA MET A 16 15.82 -12.62 -30.54
C MET A 16 15.89 -13.24 -29.14
N LEU A 17 17.06 -13.22 -28.54
CA LEU A 17 17.21 -13.41 -27.10
C LEU A 17 16.57 -12.22 -26.41
N SER A 18 15.33 -12.38 -25.94
CA SER A 18 14.75 -11.43 -25.01
C SER A 18 15.54 -11.52 -23.71
N SER A 19 16.43 -10.56 -23.47
CA SER A 19 17.02 -10.37 -22.15
C SER A 19 15.89 -10.02 -21.20
N THR A 20 15.56 -10.90 -20.27
CA THR A 20 14.77 -10.54 -19.09
C THR A 20 15.64 -9.59 -18.27
N ALA A 21 15.43 -8.29 -18.45
CA ALA A 21 16.04 -7.31 -17.54
C ALA A 21 15.42 -7.58 -16.15
N PHE A 22 16.27 -7.92 -15.18
CA PHE A 22 15.84 -7.94 -13.78
C PHE A 22 15.42 -6.54 -13.40
N ALA A 23 14.30 -6.41 -12.63
CA ALA A 23 13.90 -5.14 -12.08
C ALA A 23 15.04 -4.54 -11.26
N ALA A 24 15.34 -3.26 -11.47
CA ALA A 24 16.36 -2.59 -10.67
C ALA A 24 15.82 -2.38 -9.25
N ASP A 25 16.64 -2.62 -8.23
CA ASP A 25 16.29 -2.30 -6.84
C ASP A 25 16.51 -0.79 -6.59
N VAL A 26 15.43 -0.07 -6.33
CA VAL A 26 15.44 1.37 -6.08
C VAL A 26 15.17 1.63 -4.61
N SER A 27 16.17 2.07 -3.87
CA SER A 27 15.99 2.52 -2.48
C SER A 27 15.28 3.86 -2.45
N VAL A 28 14.18 3.94 -1.71
CA VAL A 28 13.41 5.16 -1.48
C VAL A 28 13.65 5.60 -0.04
N SER A 29 14.29 6.75 0.14
CA SER A 29 14.54 7.38 1.43
C SER A 29 14.04 8.82 1.43
N GLY A 30 13.47 9.25 2.54
CA GLY A 30 12.89 10.58 2.68
C GLY A 30 11.53 10.74 2.00
N ASN A 31 10.94 11.91 2.18
CA ASN A 31 9.55 12.17 1.79
C ASN A 31 9.41 12.47 0.29
N ILE A 32 8.25 12.10 -0.27
CA ILE A 32 7.84 12.39 -1.65
C ILE A 32 7.09 13.70 -1.66
N ALA A 33 7.80 14.80 -1.94
CA ALA A 33 7.25 16.15 -1.94
C ALA A 33 6.70 16.60 -3.31
N THR A 34 6.97 15.85 -4.36
CA THR A 34 6.47 16.12 -5.74
C THR A 34 5.87 14.86 -6.32
N SER A 35 4.88 15.03 -7.18
CA SER A 35 4.22 13.88 -7.83
C SER A 35 5.22 13.00 -8.55
N THR A 36 5.18 11.71 -8.24
CA THR A 36 6.19 10.71 -8.62
C THR A 36 5.51 9.47 -9.14
N THR A 37 6.13 8.79 -10.12
CA THR A 37 5.62 7.51 -10.64
C THR A 37 6.61 6.39 -10.37
N TRP A 38 6.13 5.32 -9.75
CA TRP A 38 6.84 4.05 -9.60
C TRP A 38 6.40 3.09 -10.71
N THR A 39 7.37 2.45 -11.36
CA THR A 39 7.13 1.62 -12.55
C THR A 39 7.45 0.15 -12.28
N LYS A 40 6.78 -0.75 -12.97
CA LYS A 40 6.99 -2.20 -12.84
C LYS A 40 8.39 -2.71 -13.25
N ASN A 41 9.18 -1.85 -13.87
CA ASN A 41 10.54 -2.20 -14.25
C ASN A 41 11.53 -2.11 -13.07
N ASN A 42 11.06 -1.63 -11.92
CA ASN A 42 11.84 -1.50 -10.70
C ASN A 42 11.15 -2.20 -9.53
N THR A 43 11.95 -2.65 -8.57
CA THR A 43 11.50 -3.00 -7.22
C THR A 43 11.86 -1.86 -6.29
N TYR A 44 10.89 -1.34 -5.54
CA TYR A 44 11.09 -0.22 -4.64
C TYR A 44 11.26 -0.70 -3.21
N SER A 45 12.32 -0.22 -2.55
CA SER A 45 12.65 -0.57 -1.17
C SER A 45 12.60 0.67 -0.29
N LEU A 46 11.68 0.67 0.67
CA LEU A 46 11.54 1.80 1.60
C LEU A 46 12.64 1.75 2.65
N VAL A 47 13.26 2.89 2.90
CA VAL A 47 14.27 3.08 3.93
C VAL A 47 13.71 4.01 5.00
N GLY A 48 13.24 3.42 6.10
CA GLY A 48 12.51 4.13 7.14
C GLY A 48 11.10 4.56 6.70
N GLN A 49 10.50 5.46 7.45
CA GLN A 49 9.19 6.01 7.16
C GLN A 49 9.27 6.97 5.96
N VAL A 50 8.54 6.65 4.90
CA VAL A 50 8.42 7.48 3.68
C VAL A 50 7.02 8.07 3.63
N MET A 51 6.90 9.39 3.54
CA MET A 51 5.61 10.08 3.44
C MET A 51 5.43 10.71 2.06
N VAL A 52 4.24 10.54 1.48
CA VAL A 52 3.78 11.36 0.35
C VAL A 52 3.19 12.62 0.94
N LEU A 53 3.81 13.77 0.65
CA LEU A 53 3.46 15.05 1.30
C LEU A 53 2.27 15.74 0.63
N PRO A 54 1.59 16.66 1.33
CA PRO A 54 0.43 17.36 0.81
C PRO A 54 0.69 18.01 -0.58
N GLY A 55 -0.25 17.82 -1.50
CA GLY A 55 -0.14 18.29 -2.89
C GLY A 55 0.59 17.35 -3.85
N ALA A 56 1.32 16.34 -3.35
CA ALA A 56 1.94 15.32 -4.18
C ALA A 56 1.01 14.12 -4.42
N THR A 57 1.18 13.46 -5.56
CA THR A 57 0.56 12.17 -5.89
C THR A 57 1.64 11.14 -6.16
N LEU A 58 1.57 10.02 -5.45
CA LEU A 58 2.36 8.83 -5.78
C LEU A 58 1.55 7.94 -6.73
N THR A 59 2.01 7.79 -7.96
CA THR A 59 1.42 6.86 -8.93
C THR A 59 2.24 5.57 -8.95
N ILE A 60 1.58 4.43 -8.81
CA ILE A 60 2.22 3.10 -8.85
C ILE A 60 1.59 2.31 -10.01
N GLN A 61 2.40 1.93 -10.99
CA GLN A 61 1.94 1.21 -12.17
C GLN A 61 1.53 -0.24 -11.85
N PRO A 62 0.62 -0.86 -12.64
CA PRO A 62 0.32 -2.28 -12.52
C PRO A 62 1.57 -3.17 -12.54
N GLY A 63 1.61 -4.20 -11.70
CA GLY A 63 2.72 -5.14 -11.62
C GLY A 63 3.96 -4.63 -10.88
N THR A 64 3.92 -3.42 -10.31
CA THR A 64 5.03 -2.89 -9.49
C THR A 64 5.15 -3.65 -8.17
N VAL A 65 6.38 -3.88 -7.74
CA VAL A 65 6.70 -4.50 -6.45
C VAL A 65 7.35 -3.47 -5.54
N ILE A 66 6.80 -3.32 -4.35
CA ILE A 66 7.35 -2.57 -3.24
C ILE A 66 7.82 -3.61 -2.21
N ALA A 67 9.14 -3.82 -2.12
CA ALA A 67 9.74 -4.85 -1.26
C ALA A 67 10.63 -4.17 -0.22
N SER A 68 10.10 -3.96 0.97
CA SER A 68 10.77 -3.22 2.02
C SER A 68 11.59 -4.10 2.97
N ASN A 69 12.59 -3.51 3.60
CA ASN A 69 13.25 -4.06 4.78
C ASN A 69 12.46 -3.71 6.05
N ALA A 70 12.85 -4.31 7.16
CA ALA A 70 12.37 -3.93 8.47
C ALA A 70 12.54 -2.43 8.72
N GLY A 71 11.55 -1.81 9.31
CA GLY A 71 11.50 -0.37 9.58
C GLY A 71 11.07 0.52 8.41
N GLY A 72 10.88 -0.03 7.21
CA GLY A 72 10.32 0.72 6.09
C GLY A 72 8.80 0.76 6.13
N SER A 73 8.19 1.94 5.97
CA SER A 73 6.74 2.14 5.85
C SER A 73 6.42 3.25 4.86
N LEU A 74 5.19 3.23 4.34
CA LEU A 74 4.69 4.25 3.42
C LEU A 74 3.45 4.92 4.03
N ALA A 75 3.44 6.26 4.07
CA ALA A 75 2.28 7.01 4.52
C ALA A 75 1.85 8.04 3.47
N VAL A 76 0.55 8.12 3.21
CA VAL A 76 -0.08 9.17 2.39
C VAL A 76 -0.69 10.19 3.35
N THR A 77 -0.12 11.39 3.42
CA THR A 77 -0.53 12.42 4.37
C THR A 77 -1.81 13.12 3.92
N ARG A 78 -2.47 13.83 4.84
CA ARG A 78 -3.66 14.62 4.50
C ARG A 78 -3.39 15.59 3.34
N GLY A 79 -4.18 15.49 2.27
CA GLY A 79 -4.02 16.31 1.07
C GLY A 79 -2.94 15.86 0.10
N ALA A 80 -2.30 14.72 0.37
CA ALA A 80 -1.58 13.94 -0.63
C ALA A 80 -2.52 12.91 -1.26
N ARG A 81 -2.06 12.23 -2.31
CA ARG A 81 -2.82 11.19 -3.00
C ARG A 81 -1.95 10.01 -3.36
N ILE A 82 -2.57 8.84 -3.45
CA ILE A 82 -1.97 7.65 -4.05
C ILE A 82 -2.83 7.15 -5.22
N SER A 83 -2.19 6.75 -6.30
CA SER A 83 -2.84 6.07 -7.42
C SER A 83 -2.12 4.74 -7.66
N ALA A 84 -2.54 3.72 -6.92
CA ALA A 84 -1.99 2.36 -7.02
C ALA A 84 -3.06 1.45 -7.63
N VAL A 85 -3.11 1.44 -8.96
CA VAL A 85 -4.15 0.73 -9.73
C VAL A 85 -3.49 -0.42 -10.48
N GLY A 86 -3.53 -1.61 -9.88
CA GLY A 86 -3.16 -2.86 -10.53
C GLY A 86 -4.32 -3.43 -11.35
N ASN A 87 -4.17 -4.69 -11.73
CA ASN A 87 -5.24 -5.50 -12.33
C ASN A 87 -5.03 -6.97 -11.98
N GLN A 88 -5.98 -7.82 -12.32
CA GLN A 88 -5.95 -9.25 -11.98
C GLN A 88 -4.69 -9.98 -12.48
N SER A 89 -4.13 -9.59 -13.62
CA SER A 89 -2.93 -10.21 -14.19
C SER A 89 -1.63 -9.59 -13.69
N GLU A 90 -1.66 -8.31 -13.32
CA GLU A 90 -0.55 -7.51 -12.84
C GLU A 90 -0.93 -6.76 -11.54
N PRO A 91 -1.15 -7.46 -10.42
CA PRO A 91 -1.42 -6.80 -9.14
C PRO A 91 -0.19 -6.01 -8.68
N ILE A 92 -0.42 -4.97 -7.89
CA ILE A 92 0.65 -4.26 -7.20
C ILE A 92 0.93 -5.00 -5.88
N ILE A 93 2.20 -5.29 -5.60
CA ILE A 93 2.57 -6.08 -4.43
C ILE A 93 3.40 -5.23 -3.48
N PHE A 94 2.88 -5.07 -2.27
CA PHE A 94 3.57 -4.49 -1.14
C PHE A 94 4.00 -5.63 -0.22
N THR A 95 5.30 -5.82 -0.04
CA THR A 95 5.83 -6.97 0.69
C THR A 95 7.19 -6.68 1.31
N SER A 96 7.79 -7.70 1.93
CA SER A 96 9.15 -7.65 2.44
C SER A 96 10.18 -8.11 1.39
N LYS A 97 11.43 -7.70 1.57
CA LYS A 97 12.54 -8.26 0.78
C LYS A 97 12.69 -9.77 0.98
N ASN A 98 12.40 -10.28 2.15
CA ASN A 98 12.48 -11.71 2.43
C ASN A 98 11.46 -12.53 1.62
N ASP A 99 10.28 -11.97 1.35
CA ASP A 99 9.30 -12.60 0.45
C ASP A 99 9.87 -12.70 -0.97
N VAL A 100 10.37 -11.60 -1.51
CA VAL A 100 10.95 -11.54 -2.86
C VAL A 100 12.11 -12.53 -3.04
N LEU A 101 12.90 -12.80 -1.99
CA LEU A 101 13.95 -13.82 -2.03
C LEU A 101 13.44 -15.25 -2.25
N THR A 102 12.16 -15.52 -1.99
CA THR A 102 11.53 -16.82 -2.27
C THR A 102 11.10 -16.98 -3.73
N TRP A 103 11.09 -15.88 -4.51
CA TRP A 103 10.52 -15.87 -5.85
C TRP A 103 11.53 -16.38 -6.91
N THR A 104 11.08 -17.23 -7.80
CA THR A 104 11.90 -17.68 -8.96
C THR A 104 11.83 -16.63 -10.05
N ALA A 105 12.99 -16.13 -10.46
CA ALA A 105 13.14 -15.10 -11.51
C ALA A 105 12.23 -13.87 -11.31
N GLY A 106 12.02 -13.45 -10.04
CA GLY A 106 11.19 -12.30 -9.70
C GLY A 106 9.68 -12.49 -9.91
N ASN A 107 9.22 -13.71 -10.12
CA ASN A 107 7.80 -13.99 -10.33
C ASN A 107 7.09 -14.24 -9.00
N PRO A 108 6.20 -13.34 -8.55
CA PRO A 108 5.52 -13.43 -7.26
C PRO A 108 4.61 -14.67 -7.13
N LYS A 109 4.17 -15.25 -8.26
CA LYS A 109 3.36 -16.48 -8.26
C LYS A 109 4.16 -17.73 -7.89
N THR A 110 5.48 -17.64 -7.85
CA THR A 110 6.37 -18.74 -7.43
C THR A 110 6.87 -18.60 -6.01
N GLY A 111 6.43 -17.57 -5.29
CA GLY A 111 6.79 -17.33 -3.91
C GLY A 111 6.34 -18.45 -2.98
N THR A 112 7.08 -18.65 -1.92
CA THR A 112 6.74 -19.61 -0.87
C THR A 112 6.11 -18.87 0.30
N TRP A 113 4.88 -19.24 0.65
CA TRP A 113 4.23 -18.71 1.85
C TRP A 113 5.05 -19.05 3.10
N ARG A 114 5.17 -18.09 4.02
CA ARG A 114 5.90 -18.25 5.29
C ARG A 114 5.01 -17.83 6.46
N PRO A 115 5.04 -18.55 7.59
CA PRO A 115 4.28 -18.17 8.79
C PRO A 115 5.01 -17.07 9.57
N VAL A 116 5.17 -15.90 8.98
CA VAL A 116 5.90 -14.75 9.54
C VAL A 116 5.14 -13.44 9.26
N CYS A 117 5.38 -12.45 10.10
CA CYS A 117 4.91 -11.07 10.00
C CYS A 117 6.01 -10.13 10.51
N ASN A 118 5.74 -8.85 10.74
CA ASN A 118 6.70 -7.87 11.27
C ASN A 118 7.97 -7.69 10.41
N GLU A 119 7.85 -7.85 9.11
CA GLU A 119 8.99 -7.70 8.22
C GLU A 119 9.11 -6.28 7.61
N TRP A 120 8.04 -5.49 7.68
CA TRP A 120 8.00 -4.07 7.27
C TRP A 120 6.71 -3.39 7.77
N GLY A 121 6.56 -2.08 7.56
CA GLY A 121 5.54 -1.26 8.21
C GLY A 121 4.26 -0.99 7.41
N ASN A 122 4.06 -1.59 6.24
CA ASN A 122 2.85 -1.42 5.40
C ASN A 122 2.50 0.03 4.96
N LEU A 123 1.23 0.24 4.60
CA LEU A 123 0.70 1.50 4.07
C LEU A 123 -0.30 2.12 5.02
N THR A 124 -0.11 3.41 5.30
CA THR A 124 -1.06 4.26 6.02
C THR A 124 -1.60 5.35 5.11
N ILE A 125 -2.92 5.61 5.13
CA ILE A 125 -3.56 6.70 4.40
C ILE A 125 -4.30 7.59 5.38
N MET A 126 -4.01 8.88 5.34
CA MET A 126 -4.58 9.92 6.21
C MET A 126 -5.40 10.91 5.38
N GLY A 127 -6.70 10.91 5.59
CA GLY A 127 -7.65 11.80 4.93
C GLY A 127 -8.15 12.92 5.85
N ARG A 128 -9.13 13.68 5.37
CA ARG A 128 -9.73 14.84 6.01
C ARG A 128 -11.18 14.62 6.42
N ALA A 129 -11.71 13.41 6.33
CA ALA A 129 -13.08 13.11 6.73
C ALA A 129 -13.23 13.14 8.25
N TYR A 130 -14.47 13.26 8.72
CA TYR A 130 -14.79 13.29 10.12
C TYR A 130 -14.38 12.01 10.85
N ILE A 131 -13.80 12.24 12.03
CA ILE A 131 -13.53 11.23 13.05
C ILE A 131 -14.17 11.67 14.36
N SER A 132 -14.53 10.76 15.27
CA SER A 132 -15.16 11.12 16.54
C SER A 132 -14.19 11.71 17.56
N GLU A 133 -12.90 11.53 17.37
CA GLU A 133 -11.88 12.16 18.21
C GLU A 133 -11.77 13.65 17.91
N ASN A 134 -11.46 14.42 18.94
CA ASN A 134 -11.30 15.86 18.84
C ASN A 134 -10.12 16.31 19.68
N ALA A 135 -9.02 16.63 19.03
CA ALA A 135 -7.78 17.08 19.66
C ALA A 135 -7.95 18.36 20.51
N VAL A 136 -9.04 19.10 20.36
CA VAL A 136 -9.34 20.34 21.08
C VAL A 136 -10.35 20.11 22.23
N ALA A 137 -10.68 18.88 22.55
CA ALA A 137 -11.57 18.47 23.63
C ALA A 137 -12.97 19.16 23.62
N THR A 138 -13.46 19.58 22.48
CA THR A 138 -14.82 20.10 22.32
C THR A 138 -15.69 19.01 21.72
N ASN A 139 -16.48 18.34 22.52
CA ASN A 139 -17.42 17.31 22.05
C ASN A 139 -18.45 17.92 21.09
N THR A 140 -18.09 18.02 19.81
CA THR A 140 -19.04 18.40 18.77
C THR A 140 -19.42 17.16 17.99
N ALA A 141 -20.70 16.85 17.96
CA ALA A 141 -21.26 15.77 17.17
C ALA A 141 -21.25 16.06 15.67
N SER A 142 -20.83 17.25 15.27
CA SER A 142 -20.83 17.69 13.87
C SER A 142 -19.41 17.69 13.30
N PRO A 143 -19.20 17.23 12.07
CA PRO A 143 -17.91 17.28 11.39
C PRO A 143 -17.35 18.71 11.35
N ASN A 144 -16.10 18.88 11.77
CA ASN A 144 -15.40 20.16 11.71
C ASN A 144 -13.88 19.95 11.64
N ALA A 145 -13.15 21.02 11.31
CA ALA A 145 -11.71 20.98 11.12
C ALA A 145 -10.89 20.61 12.38
N ASN A 146 -11.51 20.61 13.55
CA ASN A 146 -10.85 20.27 14.82
C ASN A 146 -10.97 18.78 15.19
N ASN A 147 -11.74 18.00 14.43
CA ASN A 147 -11.81 16.56 14.59
C ASN A 147 -10.59 15.91 13.96
N ILE A 148 -9.46 16.05 14.60
CA ILE A 148 -8.15 15.55 14.17
C ILE A 148 -7.50 14.75 15.29
N ALA A 149 -6.72 13.73 14.90
CA ALA A 149 -5.91 12.91 15.79
C ALA A 149 -4.53 12.65 15.20
N THR A 150 -3.61 12.17 16.03
CA THR A 150 -2.29 11.70 15.60
C THR A 150 -2.39 10.23 15.19
N MET A 151 -1.86 9.90 14.02
CA MET A 151 -1.86 8.54 13.50
C MET A 151 -0.92 7.65 14.31
N GLU A 152 -1.43 6.52 14.72
CA GLU A 152 -0.68 5.44 15.32
C GLU A 152 0.43 4.91 14.38
N GLY A 153 1.50 4.41 14.96
CA GLY A 153 2.62 3.81 14.20
C GLY A 153 3.46 4.80 13.40
N LEU A 154 3.09 6.10 13.32
CA LEU A 154 3.87 7.10 12.62
C LEU A 154 4.69 7.97 13.57
N THR A 155 5.90 8.28 13.14
CA THR A 155 6.81 9.17 13.89
C THR A 155 6.80 10.57 13.27
N ALA A 156 6.47 11.58 14.08
CA ALA A 156 6.58 12.98 13.72
C ALA A 156 8.05 13.38 13.53
N ALA A 157 8.36 14.12 12.46
CA ALA A 157 9.72 14.60 12.19
C ALA A 157 10.17 15.65 13.20
N ALA A 158 9.23 16.41 13.77
CA ALA A 158 9.48 17.43 14.80
C ALA A 158 8.19 17.67 15.63
N PRO A 159 8.28 18.27 16.81
CA PRO A 159 7.09 18.72 17.55
C PRO A 159 6.21 19.62 16.68
N GLY A 160 4.91 19.30 16.58
CA GLY A 160 3.95 20.04 15.75
C GLY A 160 3.93 19.64 14.27
N ASP A 161 4.60 18.57 13.88
CA ASP A 161 4.51 18.01 12.52
C ASP A 161 3.05 17.58 12.24
N THR A 162 2.43 18.22 11.25
CA THR A 162 1.05 17.93 10.84
C THR A 162 0.95 16.77 9.85
N ASN A 163 2.06 16.23 9.39
CA ASN A 163 2.08 15.11 8.45
C ASN A 163 1.69 13.76 9.10
N VAL A 164 1.66 13.70 10.42
CA VAL A 164 1.18 12.53 11.17
C VAL A 164 -0.28 12.68 11.65
N LEU A 165 -0.98 13.72 11.22
CA LEU A 165 -2.36 13.98 11.63
C LEU A 165 -3.35 13.47 10.57
N TYR A 166 -4.49 12.95 11.04
CA TYR A 166 -5.62 12.59 10.19
C TYR A 166 -6.93 13.20 10.73
N GLY A 167 -7.99 13.11 9.92
CA GLY A 167 -9.30 13.62 10.27
C GLY A 167 -9.54 15.07 9.84
N GLY A 168 -10.74 15.58 10.12
CA GLY A 168 -11.22 16.90 9.72
C GLY A 168 -12.73 16.94 9.60
N GLY A 169 -13.25 17.70 8.64
CA GLY A 169 -14.69 17.86 8.41
C GLY A 169 -15.11 17.57 6.96
N ASP A 170 -14.25 17.01 6.14
CA ASP A 170 -14.50 16.78 4.72
C ASP A 170 -14.76 15.29 4.43
N ASP A 171 -16.01 14.87 4.56
CA ASP A 171 -16.44 13.50 4.26
C ASP A 171 -16.30 13.10 2.79
N LEU A 172 -16.04 14.07 1.90
CA LEU A 172 -15.78 13.84 0.47
C LEU A 172 -14.29 13.73 0.17
N ASP A 173 -13.43 13.74 1.19
CA ASP A 173 -11.98 13.65 0.99
C ASP A 173 -11.61 12.53 0.00
N ASP A 174 -10.68 12.85 -0.89
CA ASP A 174 -10.16 11.96 -1.92
C ASP A 174 -8.64 11.81 -1.76
N SER A 175 -8.26 10.75 -1.07
CA SER A 175 -6.87 10.33 -0.90
C SER A 175 -6.34 9.48 -2.06
N GLY A 176 -7.17 9.19 -3.07
CA GLY A 176 -6.77 8.50 -4.30
C GLY A 176 -7.43 7.13 -4.50
N THR A 177 -6.69 6.22 -5.13
CA THR A 177 -7.20 4.90 -5.51
C THR A 177 -6.21 3.81 -5.19
N LEU A 178 -6.67 2.78 -4.49
CA LEU A 178 -6.03 1.47 -4.37
C LEU A 178 -6.91 0.43 -5.07
N ALA A 179 -6.37 -0.29 -6.06
CA ALA A 179 -7.07 -1.38 -6.70
C ALA A 179 -6.12 -2.51 -7.08
N TYR A 180 -6.53 -3.76 -6.83
CA TYR A 180 -5.70 -4.94 -7.06
C TYR A 180 -4.32 -4.83 -6.40
N CYS A 181 -4.31 -4.54 -5.09
CA CYS A 181 -3.12 -4.45 -4.27
C CYS A 181 -3.06 -5.61 -3.26
N SER A 182 -1.87 -6.16 -3.07
CA SER A 182 -1.61 -7.21 -2.09
C SER A 182 -0.58 -6.72 -1.07
N PHE A 183 -0.91 -6.79 0.23
CA PHE A 183 -0.07 -6.41 1.36
C PHE A 183 0.32 -7.65 2.15
N ARG A 184 1.61 -7.86 2.33
CA ARG A 184 2.13 -9.14 2.85
C ARG A 184 3.22 -8.95 3.87
N TYR A 185 3.20 -9.76 4.95
CA TYR A 185 4.26 -9.88 5.95
C TYR A 185 4.57 -8.59 6.72
N GLY A 186 3.58 -7.74 6.90
CA GLY A 186 3.72 -6.44 7.53
C GLY A 186 3.50 -6.41 9.03
N GLY A 187 3.21 -5.23 9.57
CA GLY A 187 2.85 -5.00 10.95
C GLY A 187 4.05 -4.64 11.83
N LEU A 188 4.83 -3.63 11.44
CA LEU A 188 5.99 -3.19 12.21
C LEU A 188 5.57 -2.75 13.62
N VAL A 189 6.15 -3.40 14.63
CA VAL A 189 6.02 -3.00 16.03
C VAL A 189 6.93 -1.80 16.29
N ILE A 190 6.31 -0.65 16.58
CA ILE A 190 7.01 0.61 16.89
C ILE A 190 7.27 0.72 18.39
N GLY A 191 6.34 0.22 19.21
CA GLY A 191 6.44 0.29 20.66
C GLY A 191 5.36 -0.53 21.36
N LEU A 192 5.19 -0.30 22.65
CA LEU A 192 4.13 -0.96 23.43
C LEU A 192 2.75 -0.41 23.00
N ALA A 193 1.88 -1.29 22.53
CA ALA A 193 0.57 -0.94 21.97
C ALA A 193 0.68 0.20 20.91
N ASN A 194 1.60 0.04 19.98
CA ASN A 194 1.85 0.98 18.90
C ASN A 194 2.50 0.21 17.73
N GLU A 195 1.67 -0.37 16.92
CA GLU A 195 2.00 -1.21 15.79
C GLU A 195 1.49 -0.57 14.48
N LEU A 196 1.97 -1.05 13.36
CA LEU A 196 1.44 -0.72 12.04
C LEU A 196 0.59 -1.87 11.51
N ASN A 197 -0.58 -1.55 11.01
CA ASN A 197 -1.55 -2.49 10.47
C ASN A 197 -1.22 -2.93 9.03
N GLY A 198 -1.96 -3.90 8.50
CA GLY A 198 -1.86 -4.30 7.10
C GLY A 198 -2.19 -3.15 6.16
N LEU A 199 -3.25 -2.40 6.48
CA LEU A 199 -3.61 -1.13 5.87
C LEU A 199 -4.27 -0.24 6.93
N SER A 200 -3.69 0.92 7.21
CA SER A 200 -4.23 1.90 8.15
C SER A 200 -4.97 3.02 7.42
N LEU A 201 -6.22 3.32 7.81
CA LEU A 201 -7.09 4.30 7.17
C LEU A 201 -7.62 5.32 8.19
N GLY A 202 -6.95 6.46 8.34
CA GLY A 202 -7.34 7.51 9.27
C GLY A 202 -8.14 8.63 8.60
N GLY A 203 -9.43 8.81 8.93
CA GLY A 203 -10.26 9.87 8.39
C GLY A 203 -10.36 9.91 6.87
N VAL A 204 -10.33 8.76 6.22
CA VAL A 204 -10.38 8.67 4.75
C VAL A 204 -11.82 8.88 4.27
N GLY A 205 -12.00 9.73 3.26
CA GLY A 205 -13.30 10.11 2.73
C GLY A 205 -13.82 9.19 1.61
N LYS A 206 -15.09 9.35 1.27
CA LYS A 206 -15.81 8.45 0.35
C LYS A 206 -15.45 8.58 -1.13
N GLU A 207 -14.77 9.66 -1.52
CA GLU A 207 -14.27 9.79 -2.90
C GLU A 207 -12.96 8.98 -3.11
N THR A 208 -12.36 8.48 -2.02
CA THR A 208 -11.25 7.53 -2.09
C THR A 208 -11.78 6.14 -2.49
N THR A 209 -11.13 5.50 -3.45
CA THR A 209 -11.49 4.15 -3.91
C THR A 209 -10.56 3.11 -3.33
N ILE A 210 -11.12 2.07 -2.68
CA ILE A 210 -10.39 0.89 -2.19
C ILE A 210 -11.11 -0.36 -2.66
N ASP A 211 -10.47 -1.08 -3.59
CA ASP A 211 -11.11 -2.16 -4.33
C ASP A 211 -10.11 -3.30 -4.64
N HIS A 212 -10.55 -4.56 -4.54
CA HIS A 212 -9.74 -5.76 -4.79
C HIS A 212 -8.42 -5.77 -3.99
N MET A 213 -8.55 -5.83 -2.66
CA MET A 213 -7.43 -5.83 -1.73
C MET A 213 -7.17 -7.22 -1.19
N GLU A 214 -5.89 -7.59 -1.08
CA GLU A 214 -5.43 -8.75 -0.32
C GLU A 214 -4.50 -8.29 0.81
N ILE A 215 -4.78 -8.68 2.03
CA ILE A 215 -3.91 -8.45 3.20
C ILE A 215 -3.62 -9.80 3.85
N MET A 216 -2.34 -10.08 4.10
CA MET A 216 -1.95 -11.35 4.69
C MET A 216 -0.73 -11.24 5.61
N ASN A 217 -0.76 -12.00 6.68
CA ASN A 217 0.34 -12.14 7.64
C ASN A 217 0.76 -10.78 8.21
N ASN A 218 -0.12 -10.14 8.97
CA ASN A 218 0.19 -8.92 9.73
C ASN A 218 0.33 -9.23 11.22
N VAL A 219 1.09 -8.41 11.97
CA VAL A 219 1.27 -8.56 13.42
C VAL A 219 0.01 -8.21 14.18
N ASP A 220 -0.50 -7.05 13.85
CA ASP A 220 -1.67 -6.41 14.42
C ASP A 220 -2.83 -6.57 13.44
N ASP A 221 -3.64 -5.54 13.21
CA ASP A 221 -4.83 -5.67 12.38
C ASP A 221 -4.56 -5.85 10.89
N GLY A 222 -5.51 -6.45 10.21
CA GLY A 222 -5.52 -6.54 8.76
C GLY A 222 -5.78 -5.18 8.13
N ILE A 223 -6.94 -4.59 8.42
CA ILE A 223 -7.29 -3.21 8.07
C ILE A 223 -7.84 -2.55 9.32
N GLU A 224 -7.24 -1.44 9.72
CA GLU A 224 -7.77 -0.60 10.78
C GLU A 224 -8.28 0.74 10.22
N ILE A 225 -9.48 1.16 10.67
CA ILE A 225 -10.19 2.32 10.13
C ILE A 225 -10.59 3.27 11.27
N TRP A 226 -9.88 4.36 11.41
CA TRP A 226 -10.20 5.43 12.34
C TRP A 226 -11.13 6.47 11.71
N GLY A 227 -12.41 6.30 11.88
CA GLY A 227 -13.44 7.22 11.37
C GLY A 227 -13.49 7.35 9.84
N GLY A 228 -14.02 8.47 9.37
CA GLY A 228 -14.17 8.71 7.92
C GLY A 228 -15.37 8.02 7.29
N THR A 229 -15.37 7.95 5.96
CA THR A 229 -16.51 7.50 5.15
C THR A 229 -16.12 6.63 3.96
N VAL A 230 -14.87 6.23 3.86
CA VAL A 230 -14.37 5.37 2.78
C VAL A 230 -15.13 4.05 2.70
N ASN A 231 -15.34 3.54 1.48
CA ASN A 231 -15.93 2.24 1.24
C ASN A 231 -14.87 1.26 0.73
N LEU A 232 -14.98 0.01 1.14
CA LEU A 232 -14.11 -1.08 0.71
C LEU A 232 -14.92 -2.15 -0.02
N GLN A 233 -14.40 -2.64 -1.15
CA GLN A 233 -15.01 -3.73 -1.91
C GLN A 233 -13.97 -4.80 -2.26
N TYR A 234 -14.42 -6.06 -2.31
CA TYR A 234 -13.59 -7.22 -2.68
C TYR A 234 -12.31 -7.31 -1.85
N VAL A 235 -12.47 -7.45 -0.54
CA VAL A 235 -11.36 -7.52 0.41
C VAL A 235 -11.13 -8.95 0.84
N SER A 236 -9.89 -9.42 0.79
CA SER A 236 -9.45 -10.74 1.22
C SER A 236 -8.39 -10.59 2.31
N ILE A 237 -8.66 -11.07 3.52
CA ILE A 237 -7.79 -10.91 4.69
C ILE A 237 -7.45 -12.28 5.27
N TRP A 238 -6.15 -12.55 5.48
CA TRP A 238 -5.66 -13.88 5.84
C TRP A 238 -4.64 -13.80 6.96
N ASN A 239 -4.82 -14.66 7.98
CA ASN A 239 -3.80 -14.95 8.99
C ASN A 239 -3.24 -13.66 9.64
N ILE A 240 -4.12 -12.95 10.32
CA ILE A 240 -3.86 -11.68 11.00
C ILE A 240 -3.64 -11.95 12.50
N GLY A 241 -2.78 -11.15 13.14
CA GLY A 241 -2.39 -11.34 14.52
C GLY A 241 -3.43 -10.90 15.54
N ASP A 242 -4.22 -9.86 15.23
CA ASP A 242 -5.34 -9.40 16.05
C ASP A 242 -6.62 -9.35 15.22
N ASP A 243 -7.22 -8.21 14.97
CA ASP A 243 -8.47 -8.11 14.23
C ASP A 243 -8.26 -8.07 12.70
N SER A 244 -9.04 -8.84 11.95
CA SER A 244 -8.96 -8.76 10.48
C SER A 244 -9.48 -7.43 9.95
N LEU A 245 -10.48 -6.86 10.62
CA LEU A 245 -11.04 -5.54 10.33
C LEU A 245 -11.40 -4.87 11.66
N ASP A 246 -10.58 -3.92 12.08
CA ASP A 246 -10.89 -3.05 13.21
C ASP A 246 -11.53 -1.74 12.76
N ILE A 247 -12.56 -1.32 13.49
CA ILE A 247 -13.36 -0.15 13.16
C ILE A 247 -13.49 0.76 14.37
N ASP A 248 -12.84 1.89 14.31
CA ASP A 248 -12.77 2.84 15.40
C ASP A 248 -13.30 4.24 15.00
N GLN A 249 -13.39 5.13 15.97
CA GLN A 249 -13.68 6.57 15.83
C GLN A 249 -14.87 6.91 14.93
N GLY A 250 -15.90 6.05 14.94
CA GLY A 250 -17.17 6.35 14.27
C GLY A 250 -17.11 6.31 12.75
N TRP A 251 -16.41 5.37 12.16
CA TRP A 251 -16.42 5.14 10.73
C TRP A 251 -17.86 4.95 10.19
N ARG A 252 -18.15 5.53 9.03
CA ARG A 252 -19.48 5.58 8.41
C ARG A 252 -19.47 5.08 6.96
N GLY A 253 -18.55 4.20 6.62
CA GLY A 253 -18.45 3.55 5.32
C GLY A 253 -19.11 2.19 5.26
N LYS A 254 -18.72 1.39 4.29
CA LYS A 254 -19.22 0.04 4.02
C LYS A 254 -18.07 -0.88 3.60
N VAL A 255 -18.16 -2.16 4.02
CA VAL A 255 -17.38 -3.26 3.41
C VAL A 255 -18.34 -4.16 2.66
N GLN A 256 -18.01 -4.51 1.42
CA GLN A 256 -18.81 -5.40 0.60
C GLN A 256 -17.92 -6.41 -0.12
N PHE A 257 -18.34 -7.69 -0.12
CA PHE A 257 -17.58 -8.79 -0.70
C PHE A 257 -16.24 -9.02 0.03
N GLY A 258 -16.32 -9.17 1.36
CA GLY A 258 -15.18 -9.52 2.20
C GLY A 258 -15.04 -11.03 2.38
N LEU A 259 -13.80 -11.53 2.35
CA LEU A 259 -13.42 -12.87 2.78
C LEU A 259 -12.37 -12.75 3.87
N ILE A 260 -12.66 -13.32 5.05
CA ILE A 260 -11.72 -13.34 6.17
C ILE A 260 -11.42 -14.80 6.51
N VAL A 261 -10.14 -15.12 6.64
CA VAL A 261 -9.66 -16.44 7.06
C VAL A 261 -8.64 -16.25 8.19
N GLN A 262 -9.06 -16.54 9.40
CA GLN A 262 -8.17 -16.57 10.57
C GLN A 262 -7.42 -17.91 10.62
N GLY A 263 -6.12 -17.84 10.96
CA GLY A 263 -5.22 -18.98 11.08
C GLY A 263 -5.07 -19.51 12.49
#